data_dc3f2b1c9f3c41ae593298363e5b3abf
#
_entry.id   dc3f2b1c9f3c41ae593298363e5b3abf
#
_cell.length_a   1.000
_cell.length_b   1.000
_cell.length_c   1.000
_cell.angle_alpha   90.00
_cell.angle_beta   90.00
_cell.angle_gamma   90.00
#
_symmetry.space_group_name_H-M   'P 1'
#
loop_
_entity.id
_entity.type
_entity.pdbx_description
1 polymer ?
#
loop_
_entity_poly.entity_id
_entity_poly.type
_entity_poly.pdbx_seq_one_letter_code
_entity_poly.pdbx_strand_id
1 'polypeptide(L)'
;MFIRLLKESFIRNPRRKVLTGIALILGMAVATATFTVAVDVGDQLAREFRSLGANLLVTPQADTLPVEIGGVDYRPVDQGAYLSTSTLPKLKTIFWRHNILGFTPFLDIPVQAGINQSAENTTRFQTTLIGTWYRHSVPIEDGTTFVTGASFTHPWWKIRGQWFADDSRDCVAGASVAEKYGIAIGDKLSLSVGPRESLAIVTGIVTTGDSQDSAVLCPLSMAQDLGDKPGEFRQLFVSALTKPADAFSQEDPNKMTPTEFDRWYCSPYITSIGRQIQEVLPGTHVEAIRRVAETEGRVLSRVSLLLWIVTIAALIAAALAVGATSATTAMERRAEVGLMKALGATN
;
A
#
# COMPACT_ATOMS: atom_id res chain seq x y z
N MET A 1 53.89 17.60 -24.46
CA MET A 1 53.39 18.35 -25.63
C MET A 1 51.89 18.57 -25.56
N PHE A 2 51.07 17.55 -25.32
CA PHE A 2 49.59 17.63 -25.27
C PHE A 2 49.07 18.66 -24.24
N ILE A 3 49.58 18.61 -22.99
CA ILE A 3 49.14 19.53 -21.90
C ILE A 3 49.47 21.01 -22.21
N ARG A 4 50.59 21.30 -22.89
CA ARG A 4 50.93 22.66 -23.34
C ARG A 4 49.96 23.16 -24.40
N LEU A 5 49.61 22.31 -25.37
CA LEU A 5 48.62 22.64 -26.41
C LEU A 5 47.22 22.87 -25.83
N LEU A 6 46.84 22.07 -24.82
CA LEU A 6 45.60 22.26 -24.08
C LEU A 6 45.57 23.58 -23.33
N LYS A 7 46.66 23.95 -22.66
CA LYS A 7 46.81 25.23 -21.93
C LYS A 7 46.76 26.43 -22.84
N GLU A 8 47.49 26.42 -23.97
CA GLU A 8 47.45 27.49 -24.97
C GLU A 8 46.11 27.59 -25.69
N SER A 9 45.46 26.45 -25.93
CA SER A 9 44.08 26.43 -26.43
C SER A 9 43.11 27.10 -25.46
N PHE A 10 43.24 26.89 -24.15
CA PHE A 10 42.37 27.53 -23.14
C PHE A 10 42.59 29.07 -23.04
N ILE A 11 43.80 29.53 -23.23
CA ILE A 11 44.14 30.98 -23.12
C ILE A 11 43.64 31.79 -24.33
N ARG A 12 43.48 31.16 -25.50
CA ARG A 12 43.21 31.83 -26.79
C ARG A 12 41.73 32.08 -27.09
N ASN A 13 40.82 32.10 -26.21
CA ASN A 13 39.41 32.55 -26.23
C ASN A 13 38.69 32.10 -24.96
N PRO A 14 39.07 32.62 -23.78
CA PRO A 14 38.60 32.09 -22.49
C PRO A 14 37.09 32.26 -22.31
N ARG A 15 36.52 33.39 -22.76
CA ARG A 15 35.10 33.70 -22.57
C ARG A 15 34.15 32.67 -23.20
N ARG A 16 34.47 32.15 -24.38
CA ARG A 16 33.62 31.15 -25.07
C ARG A 16 33.74 29.77 -24.46
N LYS A 17 34.95 29.35 -24.13
CA LYS A 17 35.18 28.05 -23.48
C LYS A 17 34.55 27.98 -22.10
N VAL A 18 34.60 29.09 -21.37
CA VAL A 18 33.88 29.23 -20.11
C VAL A 18 32.37 29.14 -20.32
N LEU A 19 31.80 29.81 -21.32
CA LEU A 19 30.36 29.70 -21.65
C LEU A 19 29.95 28.28 -22.02
N THR A 20 30.74 27.59 -22.86
CA THR A 20 30.48 26.21 -23.24
C THR A 20 30.58 25.27 -22.02
N GLY A 21 31.60 25.48 -21.17
CA GLY A 21 31.77 24.74 -19.91
C GLY A 21 30.61 24.96 -18.96
N ILE A 22 30.16 26.21 -18.79
CA ILE A 22 28.99 26.54 -17.97
C ILE A 22 27.71 25.84 -18.51
N ALA A 23 27.48 25.91 -19.82
CA ALA A 23 26.31 25.26 -20.44
C ALA A 23 26.33 23.74 -20.25
N LEU A 24 27.51 23.13 -20.35
CA LEU A 24 27.66 21.68 -20.16
C LEU A 24 27.47 21.28 -18.68
N ILE A 25 28.04 22.05 -17.76
CA ILE A 25 27.87 21.86 -16.30
C ILE A 25 26.40 22.04 -15.92
N LEU A 26 25.75 23.09 -16.44
CA LEU A 26 24.32 23.32 -16.15
C LEU A 26 23.44 22.20 -16.70
N GLY A 27 23.69 21.75 -17.93
CA GLY A 27 22.94 20.63 -18.54
C GLY A 27 23.09 19.32 -17.74
N MET A 28 24.32 18.99 -17.35
CA MET A 28 24.58 17.83 -16.51
C MET A 28 24.00 17.98 -15.11
N ALA A 29 24.10 19.17 -14.50
CA ALA A 29 23.53 19.42 -13.17
C ALA A 29 22.00 19.26 -13.18
N VAL A 30 21.32 19.80 -14.20
CA VAL A 30 19.87 19.63 -14.36
C VAL A 30 19.51 18.17 -14.58
N ALA A 31 20.22 17.46 -15.46
CA ALA A 31 19.97 16.04 -15.73
C ALA A 31 20.17 15.18 -14.47
N THR A 32 21.25 15.41 -13.73
CA THR A 32 21.55 14.68 -12.49
C THR A 32 20.53 15.01 -11.40
N ALA A 33 20.19 16.29 -11.21
CA ALA A 33 19.18 16.69 -10.23
C ALA A 33 17.81 16.09 -10.54
N THR A 34 17.39 16.12 -11.82
CA THR A 34 16.10 15.54 -12.23
C THR A 34 16.08 14.01 -12.02
N PHE A 35 17.18 13.33 -12.34
CA PHE A 35 17.30 11.89 -12.12
C PHE A 35 17.26 11.54 -10.62
N THR A 36 17.99 12.29 -9.78
CA THR A 36 17.99 12.08 -8.32
C THR A 36 16.61 12.32 -7.74
N VAL A 37 15.93 13.40 -8.13
CA VAL A 37 14.56 13.69 -7.70
C VAL A 37 13.60 12.62 -8.18
N ALA A 38 13.77 12.09 -9.41
CA ALA A 38 12.93 11.01 -9.93
C ALA A 38 13.00 9.74 -9.06
N VAL A 39 14.21 9.34 -8.67
CA VAL A 39 14.43 8.17 -7.82
C VAL A 39 13.92 8.42 -6.40
N ASP A 40 14.24 9.57 -5.81
CA ASP A 40 13.91 9.90 -4.41
C ASP A 40 12.41 10.10 -4.21
N VAL A 41 11.73 10.80 -5.12
CA VAL A 41 10.26 10.96 -5.11
C VAL A 41 9.57 9.61 -5.31
N GLY A 42 10.08 8.77 -6.23
CA GLY A 42 9.57 7.41 -6.41
C GLY A 42 9.66 6.58 -5.12
N ASP A 43 10.78 6.64 -4.43
CA ASP A 43 11.00 5.90 -3.18
C ASP A 43 10.22 6.50 -2.00
N GLN A 44 10.06 7.81 -1.93
CA GLN A 44 9.24 8.48 -0.89
C GLN A 44 7.76 8.18 -1.08
N LEU A 45 7.22 8.32 -2.30
CA LEU A 45 5.84 7.96 -2.61
C LEU A 45 5.58 6.47 -2.32
N ALA A 46 6.50 5.59 -2.71
CA ALA A 46 6.38 4.17 -2.40
C ALA A 46 6.41 3.88 -0.88
N ARG A 47 7.10 4.69 -0.07
CA ARG A 47 7.07 4.60 1.40
C ARG A 47 5.79 5.16 1.99
N GLU A 48 5.31 6.30 1.51
CA GLU A 48 4.06 6.94 1.94
C GLU A 48 2.86 6.03 1.65
N PHE A 49 2.77 5.48 0.45
CA PHE A 49 1.72 4.53 0.07
C PHE A 49 1.80 3.20 0.81
N ARG A 50 3.00 2.74 1.20
CA ARG A 50 3.19 1.53 2.03
C ARG A 50 2.67 1.70 3.46
N SER A 51 2.47 2.93 3.93
CA SER A 51 1.88 3.23 5.24
C SER A 51 0.35 3.29 5.23
N LEU A 52 -0.31 3.10 4.07
CA LEU A 52 -1.76 3.23 3.93
C LEU A 52 -2.58 2.03 4.45
N GLY A 53 -1.95 1.14 5.21
CA GLY A 53 -2.64 0.05 5.89
C GLY A 53 -2.65 -1.27 5.14
N ALA A 54 -3.75 -2.04 5.23
CA ALA A 54 -3.83 -3.36 4.64
C ALA A 54 -3.81 -3.31 3.11
N ASN A 55 -2.93 -4.11 2.51
CA ASN A 55 -2.81 -4.29 1.07
C ASN A 55 -3.09 -5.73 0.61
N LEU A 56 -3.23 -6.66 1.55
CA LEU A 56 -3.62 -8.04 1.29
C LEU A 56 -4.87 -8.40 2.08
N LEU A 57 -5.79 -9.11 1.44
CA LEU A 57 -6.96 -9.73 2.03
C LEU A 57 -6.82 -11.25 1.94
N VAL A 58 -6.95 -11.92 3.08
CA VAL A 58 -6.93 -13.38 3.20
C VAL A 58 -8.32 -13.84 3.57
N THR A 59 -8.88 -14.74 2.76
CA THR A 59 -10.20 -15.34 2.96
C THR A 59 -10.10 -16.86 2.87
N PRO A 60 -11.07 -17.61 3.40
CA PRO A 60 -11.13 -19.06 3.15
C PRO A 60 -11.22 -19.38 1.67
N GLN A 61 -10.49 -20.39 1.20
CA GLN A 61 -10.51 -20.80 -0.21
C GLN A 61 -11.91 -21.22 -0.71
N ALA A 62 -12.75 -21.77 0.18
CA ALA A 62 -14.12 -22.12 -0.12
C ALA A 62 -14.99 -20.89 -0.49
N ASP A 63 -14.57 -19.69 -0.11
CA ASP A 63 -15.28 -18.44 -0.39
C ASP A 63 -14.92 -17.84 -1.77
N THR A 64 -14.01 -18.45 -2.52
CA THR A 64 -13.55 -17.95 -3.82
C THR A 64 -14.52 -18.15 -4.97
N LEU A 65 -15.56 -18.95 -4.78
CA LEU A 65 -16.64 -19.10 -5.76
C LEU A 65 -17.69 -17.99 -5.50
N PRO A 66 -17.69 -16.91 -6.29
CA PRO A 66 -18.68 -15.85 -6.11
C PRO A 66 -20.07 -16.39 -6.46
N VAL A 67 -20.98 -16.40 -5.49
CA VAL A 67 -22.42 -16.58 -5.73
C VAL A 67 -23.03 -15.19 -5.87
N GLU A 68 -22.49 -14.42 -6.81
CA GLU A 68 -23.03 -13.10 -7.14
C GLU A 68 -24.13 -13.25 -8.20
N ILE A 69 -25.35 -12.90 -7.85
CA ILE A 69 -26.45 -12.76 -8.79
C ILE A 69 -26.84 -11.27 -8.83
N GLY A 70 -26.57 -10.63 -9.97
CA GLY A 70 -26.92 -9.20 -10.13
C GLY A 70 -26.11 -8.23 -9.26
N GLY A 71 -24.87 -8.57 -8.88
CA GLY A 71 -24.01 -7.74 -8.03
C GLY A 71 -24.28 -7.83 -6.52
N VAL A 72 -25.11 -8.78 -6.11
CA VAL A 72 -25.40 -9.07 -4.69
C VAL A 72 -24.83 -10.44 -4.35
N ASP A 73 -24.02 -10.50 -3.30
CA ASP A 73 -23.51 -11.76 -2.74
C ASP A 73 -24.63 -12.44 -1.91
N TYR A 74 -25.13 -13.53 -2.45
CA TYR A 74 -26.20 -14.33 -1.82
C TYR A 74 -25.70 -15.44 -0.88
N ARG A 75 -24.42 -15.45 -0.54
CA ARG A 75 -23.91 -16.45 0.40
C ARG A 75 -24.50 -16.23 1.79
N PRO A 76 -25.09 -17.26 2.40
CA PRO A 76 -25.49 -17.18 3.80
C PRO A 76 -24.26 -16.91 4.65
N VAL A 77 -24.28 -15.85 5.44
CA VAL A 77 -23.17 -15.47 6.34
C VAL A 77 -22.87 -16.59 7.35
N ASP A 78 -23.85 -17.45 7.62
CA ASP A 78 -23.77 -18.54 8.58
C ASP A 78 -23.11 -19.83 8.05
N GLN A 79 -22.93 -19.99 6.72
CA GLN A 79 -22.50 -21.25 6.10
C GLN A 79 -21.12 -21.20 5.45
N GLY A 80 -20.36 -20.11 5.63
CA GLY A 80 -19.01 -19.97 5.07
C GLY A 80 -17.96 -20.78 5.84
N ALA A 81 -16.83 -21.02 5.20
CA ALA A 81 -15.64 -21.53 5.88
C ALA A 81 -15.05 -20.45 6.78
N TYR A 82 -14.45 -20.87 7.89
CA TYR A 82 -13.79 -20.01 8.85
C TYR A 82 -12.31 -20.37 8.97
N LEU A 83 -11.51 -19.41 9.40
CA LEU A 83 -10.08 -19.56 9.67
C LEU A 83 -9.85 -19.52 11.19
N SER A 84 -8.85 -20.26 11.67
CA SER A 84 -8.55 -20.32 13.11
C SER A 84 -7.57 -19.21 13.51
N THR A 85 -7.88 -18.51 14.62
CA THR A 85 -6.99 -17.52 15.22
C THR A 85 -5.66 -18.11 15.69
N SER A 86 -5.63 -19.42 16.02
CA SER A 86 -4.41 -20.14 16.43
C SER A 86 -3.34 -20.20 15.33
N THR A 87 -3.72 -19.98 14.07
CA THR A 87 -2.80 -20.01 12.93
C THR A 87 -2.14 -18.65 12.68
N LEU A 88 -2.66 -17.57 13.25
CA LEU A 88 -2.17 -16.20 12.99
C LEU A 88 -0.70 -15.96 13.36
N PRO A 89 -0.15 -16.53 14.46
CA PRO A 89 1.28 -16.40 14.76
C PRO A 89 2.20 -16.89 13.63
N LYS A 90 1.76 -17.86 12.82
CA LYS A 90 2.52 -18.41 11.68
C LYS A 90 2.81 -17.37 10.60
N LEU A 91 2.07 -16.27 10.53
CA LEU A 91 2.39 -15.15 9.63
C LEU A 91 3.77 -14.55 9.91
N LYS A 92 4.25 -14.69 11.13
CA LYS A 92 5.57 -14.20 11.52
C LYS A 92 6.69 -15.27 11.37
N THR A 93 6.39 -16.42 10.75
CA THR A 93 7.39 -17.46 10.42
C THR A 93 7.77 -17.45 8.92
N ILE A 94 7.04 -16.74 8.05
CA ILE A 94 7.35 -16.66 6.63
C ILE A 94 8.66 -15.95 6.36
N PHE A 95 9.24 -16.15 5.17
CA PHE A 95 10.50 -15.48 4.78
C PHE A 95 10.40 -13.95 4.91
N TRP A 96 9.27 -13.35 4.47
CA TRP A 96 9.01 -11.91 4.54
C TRP A 96 8.38 -11.44 5.86
N ARG A 97 8.57 -12.17 6.96
CA ARG A 97 7.98 -11.85 8.29
C ARG A 97 8.24 -10.41 8.76
N HIS A 98 9.41 -9.85 8.43
CA HIS A 98 9.75 -8.47 8.82
C HIS A 98 9.04 -7.42 7.97
N ASN A 99 8.54 -7.79 6.80
CA ASN A 99 7.75 -6.92 5.95
C ASN A 99 6.29 -6.85 6.39
N ILE A 100 5.79 -7.78 7.20
CA ILE A 100 4.44 -7.72 7.76
C ILE A 100 4.43 -6.68 8.88
N LEU A 101 3.78 -5.55 8.64
CA LEU A 101 3.62 -4.44 9.59
C LEU A 101 2.48 -4.70 10.58
N GLY A 102 1.43 -5.38 10.14
CA GLY A 102 0.28 -5.71 10.96
C GLY A 102 -0.70 -6.61 10.22
N PHE A 103 -1.56 -7.25 10.99
CA PHE A 103 -2.68 -8.02 10.48
C PHE A 103 -3.86 -7.92 11.45
N THR A 104 -5.07 -8.07 10.92
CA THR A 104 -6.30 -7.90 11.70
C THR A 104 -7.35 -8.89 11.22
N PRO A 105 -7.79 -9.81 12.08
CA PRO A 105 -8.92 -10.69 11.79
C PRO A 105 -10.24 -9.94 11.92
N PHE A 106 -11.17 -10.24 11.01
CA PHE A 106 -12.55 -9.77 11.04
C PHE A 106 -13.48 -10.97 11.07
N LEU A 107 -14.50 -10.85 11.92
CA LEU A 107 -15.60 -11.80 12.03
C LEU A 107 -16.92 -11.04 11.94
N ASP A 108 -17.56 -11.13 10.79
CA ASP A 108 -18.82 -10.45 10.51
C ASP A 108 -19.99 -11.34 10.87
N ILE A 109 -20.88 -10.83 11.73
CA ILE A 109 -22.05 -11.56 12.21
C ILE A 109 -23.28 -10.67 12.06
N PRO A 110 -24.36 -11.12 11.39
CA PRO A 110 -25.62 -10.41 11.37
C PRO A 110 -26.27 -10.48 12.75
N VAL A 111 -26.58 -9.32 13.32
CA VAL A 111 -27.17 -9.21 14.66
C VAL A 111 -28.43 -8.35 14.65
N GLN A 112 -29.33 -8.62 15.60
CA GLN A 112 -30.33 -7.67 16.01
C GLN A 112 -29.76 -6.80 17.13
N ALA A 113 -29.69 -5.50 16.90
CA ALA A 113 -29.29 -4.52 17.90
C ALA A 113 -30.50 -3.82 18.49
N GLY A 114 -30.49 -3.59 19.79
CA GLY A 114 -31.51 -2.83 20.50
C GLY A 114 -30.86 -1.68 21.29
N ILE A 115 -31.44 -0.49 21.21
CA ILE A 115 -31.02 0.67 22.00
C ILE A 115 -32.11 0.97 23.01
N ASN A 116 -31.74 1.01 24.28
CA ASN A 116 -32.64 1.46 25.34
C ASN A 116 -32.52 2.97 25.50
N GLN A 117 -33.34 3.74 24.81
CA GLN A 117 -33.37 5.22 24.93
C GLN A 117 -34.20 5.69 26.12
N SER A 118 -35.12 4.85 26.62
CA SER A 118 -35.94 5.09 27.82
C SER A 118 -36.51 3.76 28.30
N ALA A 119 -37.00 3.70 29.53
CA ALA A 119 -37.58 2.48 30.11
C ALA A 119 -38.74 1.86 29.31
N GLU A 120 -39.36 2.58 28.38
CA GLU A 120 -40.50 2.15 27.59
C GLU A 120 -40.24 2.04 26.09
N ASN A 121 -39.11 2.56 25.57
CA ASN A 121 -38.82 2.57 24.11
C ASN A 121 -37.47 1.91 23.80
N THR A 122 -37.53 0.65 23.37
CA THR A 122 -36.39 -0.06 22.79
C THR A 122 -36.49 -0.02 21.27
N THR A 123 -35.63 0.72 20.60
CA THR A 123 -35.53 0.69 19.14
C THR A 123 -34.70 -0.52 18.73
N ARG A 124 -35.30 -1.46 17.99
CA ARG A 124 -34.62 -2.64 17.44
C ARG A 124 -34.33 -2.46 15.97
N PHE A 125 -33.14 -2.84 15.53
CA PHE A 125 -32.71 -2.77 14.14
C PHE A 125 -31.73 -3.91 13.82
N GLN A 126 -31.63 -4.26 12.54
CA GLN A 126 -30.63 -5.21 12.06
C GLN A 126 -29.38 -4.48 11.63
N THR A 127 -28.21 -5.01 12.00
CA THR A 127 -26.91 -4.51 11.60
C THR A 127 -25.89 -5.65 11.57
N THR A 128 -24.71 -5.40 11.05
CA THR A 128 -23.59 -6.33 11.14
C THR A 128 -22.75 -6.00 12.37
N LEU A 129 -22.45 -7.02 13.17
CA LEU A 129 -21.46 -6.94 14.23
C LEU A 129 -20.12 -7.43 13.67
N ILE A 130 -19.09 -6.59 13.73
CA ILE A 130 -17.75 -6.92 13.26
C ILE A 130 -16.85 -7.11 14.48
N GLY A 131 -16.51 -8.38 14.75
CA GLY A 131 -15.50 -8.72 15.75
C GLY A 131 -14.10 -8.53 15.20
N THR A 132 -13.27 -7.74 15.89
CA THR A 132 -11.91 -7.46 15.41
C THR A 132 -10.97 -7.13 16.57
N TRP A 133 -9.69 -7.03 16.28
CA TRP A 133 -8.67 -6.51 17.17
C TRP A 133 -8.36 -5.06 16.82
N TYR A 134 -8.39 -4.17 17.78
CA TYR A 134 -7.87 -2.82 17.56
C TYR A 134 -6.36 -2.75 17.76
N ARG A 135 -5.88 -3.27 18.89
CA ARG A 135 -4.46 -3.33 19.23
C ARG A 135 -4.18 -4.53 20.12
N HIS A 136 -3.90 -5.65 19.48
CA HIS A 136 -3.78 -6.95 20.12
C HIS A 136 -2.33 -7.43 20.16
N SER A 137 -1.95 -8.13 21.22
CA SER A 137 -0.62 -8.70 21.42
C SER A 137 -0.63 -10.20 21.10
N VAL A 138 0.04 -10.58 20.00
CA VAL A 138 0.13 -11.97 19.55
C VAL A 138 1.49 -12.55 19.97
N PRO A 139 1.53 -13.64 20.77
CA PRO A 139 2.77 -14.33 21.06
C PRO A 139 3.32 -15.03 19.80
N ILE A 140 4.63 -14.91 19.54
CA ILE A 140 5.31 -15.53 18.41
C ILE A 140 6.18 -16.69 18.90
N GLU A 141 6.47 -17.63 18.01
CA GLU A 141 7.25 -18.86 18.31
C GLU A 141 8.67 -18.58 18.85
N ASP A 142 9.26 -17.42 18.55
CA ASP A 142 10.55 -16.99 19.07
C ASP A 142 10.53 -16.46 20.51
N GLY A 143 9.36 -16.51 21.16
CA GLY A 143 9.13 -15.99 22.52
C GLY A 143 8.91 -14.49 22.60
N THR A 144 8.89 -13.77 21.47
CA THR A 144 8.57 -12.35 21.42
C THR A 144 7.07 -12.13 21.25
N THR A 145 6.62 -10.90 21.47
CA THR A 145 5.22 -10.49 21.29
C THR A 145 5.12 -9.50 20.14
N PHE A 146 4.21 -9.76 19.23
CA PHE A 146 3.92 -8.87 18.10
C PHE A 146 2.59 -8.15 18.30
N VAL A 147 2.64 -6.81 18.35
CA VAL A 147 1.44 -6.00 18.48
C VAL A 147 0.84 -5.73 17.11
N THR A 148 -0.43 -6.07 16.94
CA THR A 148 -1.15 -5.97 15.66
C THR A 148 -2.60 -5.54 15.85
N GLY A 149 -3.35 -5.34 14.76
CA GLY A 149 -4.76 -4.96 14.82
C GLY A 149 -5.12 -3.85 13.85
N ALA A 150 -6.37 -3.36 13.92
CA ALA A 150 -6.92 -2.35 13.02
C ALA A 150 -6.13 -1.03 13.04
N SER A 151 -5.46 -0.70 14.13
CA SER A 151 -4.56 0.46 14.22
C SER A 151 -3.40 0.40 13.21
N PHE A 152 -3.00 -0.79 12.74
CA PHE A 152 -1.94 -0.99 11.74
C PHE A 152 -2.48 -1.25 10.34
N THR A 153 -3.65 -1.89 10.23
CA THR A 153 -4.23 -2.27 8.94
C THR A 153 -5.22 -1.23 8.40
N HIS A 154 -5.79 -0.40 9.26
CA HIS A 154 -6.75 0.64 8.92
C HIS A 154 -6.40 1.97 9.62
N PRO A 155 -5.19 2.53 9.41
CA PRO A 155 -4.73 3.73 10.13
C PRO A 155 -5.54 4.99 9.80
N TRP A 156 -6.31 4.99 8.70
CA TRP A 156 -7.17 6.10 8.31
C TRP A 156 -8.50 6.16 9.05
N TRP A 157 -8.86 5.14 9.81
CA TRP A 157 -10.07 5.15 10.61
C TRP A 157 -10.01 6.24 11.69
N LYS A 158 -11.03 7.06 11.72
CA LYS A 158 -11.13 8.16 12.67
C LYS A 158 -12.16 7.82 13.73
N ILE A 159 -11.78 7.89 14.99
CA ILE A 159 -12.68 7.64 16.12
C ILE A 159 -12.99 8.93 16.86
N ARG A 160 -14.25 9.07 17.26
CA ARG A 160 -14.71 10.03 18.24
C ARG A 160 -15.06 9.24 19.51
N GLY A 161 -14.37 9.48 20.59
CA GLY A 161 -14.41 8.68 21.83
C GLY A 161 -13.19 7.78 21.95
N GLN A 162 -13.37 6.57 22.43
CA GLN A 162 -12.29 5.59 22.67
C GLN A 162 -12.59 4.26 22.00
N TRP A 163 -11.53 3.54 21.62
CA TRP A 163 -11.64 2.15 21.19
C TRP A 163 -11.87 1.24 22.39
N PHE A 164 -12.50 0.09 22.13
CA PHE A 164 -12.67 -0.98 23.12
C PHE A 164 -11.32 -1.64 23.44
N ALA A 165 -11.21 -2.21 24.62
CA ALA A 165 -10.16 -3.16 24.96
C ALA A 165 -10.54 -4.57 24.51
N ASP A 166 -9.54 -5.41 24.15
CA ASP A 166 -9.78 -6.74 23.57
C ASP A 166 -10.54 -7.71 24.50
N ASP A 167 -10.48 -7.48 25.80
CA ASP A 167 -11.13 -8.25 26.88
C ASP A 167 -12.40 -7.58 27.44
N SER A 168 -12.81 -6.44 26.86
CA SER A 168 -14.00 -5.71 27.29
C SER A 168 -15.26 -6.24 26.58
N ARG A 169 -16.42 -5.77 27.08
CA ARG A 169 -17.72 -5.90 26.40
C ARG A 169 -18.19 -4.57 25.82
N ASP A 170 -17.25 -3.71 25.49
CA ASP A 170 -17.53 -2.44 24.86
C ASP A 170 -17.63 -2.59 23.35
N CYS A 171 -18.22 -1.60 22.71
CA CYS A 171 -18.31 -1.55 21.26
C CYS A 171 -18.09 -0.12 20.73
N VAL A 172 -17.84 -0.05 19.45
CA VAL A 172 -17.73 1.20 18.69
C VAL A 172 -18.77 1.15 17.57
N ALA A 173 -19.62 2.18 17.49
CA ALA A 173 -20.61 2.27 16.44
C ALA A 173 -19.99 2.92 15.19
N GLY A 174 -20.28 2.39 14.00
CA GLY A 174 -19.97 3.06 12.74
C GLY A 174 -20.76 4.37 12.59
N ALA A 175 -20.19 5.34 11.91
CA ALA A 175 -20.78 6.68 11.81
C ALA A 175 -22.19 6.68 11.21
N SER A 176 -22.41 5.89 10.15
CA SER A 176 -23.70 5.81 9.48
C SER A 176 -24.78 5.13 10.34
N VAL A 177 -24.42 4.04 11.06
CA VAL A 177 -25.38 3.39 11.96
C VAL A 177 -25.68 4.27 13.17
N ALA A 178 -24.66 4.98 13.68
CA ALA A 178 -24.84 5.90 14.80
C ALA A 178 -25.78 7.07 14.43
N GLU A 179 -25.59 7.67 13.26
CA GLU A 179 -26.45 8.75 12.76
C GLU A 179 -27.88 8.25 12.52
N LYS A 180 -28.03 7.11 11.83
CA LYS A 180 -29.34 6.57 11.45
C LYS A 180 -30.24 6.23 12.64
N TYR A 181 -29.66 5.71 13.73
CA TYR A 181 -30.41 5.23 14.89
C TYR A 181 -30.22 6.10 16.14
N GLY A 182 -29.50 7.22 16.02
CA GLY A 182 -29.29 8.17 17.12
C GLY A 182 -28.43 7.60 18.24
N ILE A 183 -27.44 6.77 17.92
CA ILE A 183 -26.53 6.15 18.92
C ILE A 183 -25.53 7.18 19.42
N ALA A 184 -25.45 7.36 20.72
CA ALA A 184 -24.49 8.22 21.37
C ALA A 184 -23.44 7.43 22.15
N ILE A 185 -22.31 8.06 22.41
CA ILE A 185 -21.27 7.49 23.29
C ILE A 185 -21.83 7.39 24.70
N GLY A 186 -21.70 6.21 25.31
CA GLY A 186 -22.26 5.86 26.61
C GLY A 186 -23.56 5.09 26.55
N ASP A 187 -24.18 4.96 25.37
CA ASP A 187 -25.39 4.16 25.21
C ASP A 187 -25.11 2.66 25.41
N LYS A 188 -26.12 1.96 25.86
CA LYS A 188 -26.11 0.51 26.00
C LYS A 188 -26.85 -0.14 24.83
N LEU A 189 -26.12 -0.94 24.07
CA LEU A 189 -26.65 -1.73 22.99
C LEU A 189 -26.89 -3.16 23.48
N SER A 190 -28.08 -3.70 23.28
CA SER A 190 -28.31 -5.15 23.33
C SER A 190 -28.06 -5.70 21.94
N LEU A 191 -27.19 -6.70 21.85
CA LEU A 191 -26.81 -7.38 20.61
C LEU A 191 -27.24 -8.82 20.70
N SER A 192 -28.06 -9.31 19.78
CA SER A 192 -28.60 -10.68 19.84
C SER A 192 -28.46 -11.43 18.52
N VAL A 193 -28.11 -12.72 18.64
CA VAL A 193 -28.07 -13.70 17.54
C VAL A 193 -28.80 -14.95 18.00
N GLY A 194 -29.99 -15.19 17.47
CA GLY A 194 -30.85 -16.24 17.93
C GLY A 194 -31.13 -16.17 19.45
N PRO A 195 -30.80 -17.20 20.24
CA PRO A 195 -31.04 -17.19 21.69
C PRO A 195 -29.95 -16.48 22.49
N ARG A 196 -28.83 -16.10 21.87
CA ARG A 196 -27.71 -15.45 22.53
C ARG A 196 -27.87 -13.95 22.53
N GLU A 197 -27.62 -13.35 23.67
CA GLU A 197 -27.66 -11.91 23.83
C GLU A 197 -26.43 -11.43 24.61
N SER A 198 -25.90 -10.28 24.23
CA SER A 198 -24.83 -9.57 24.93
C SER A 198 -25.16 -8.10 25.03
N LEU A 199 -24.85 -7.50 26.17
CA LEU A 199 -24.93 -6.06 26.37
C LEU A 199 -23.56 -5.43 26.15
N ALA A 200 -23.50 -4.40 25.34
CA ALA A 200 -22.29 -3.64 25.05
C ALA A 200 -22.48 -2.16 25.36
N ILE A 201 -21.43 -1.48 25.80
CA ILE A 201 -21.42 -0.03 25.97
C ILE A 201 -20.71 0.59 24.77
N VAL A 202 -21.33 1.61 24.17
CA VAL A 202 -20.74 2.35 23.07
C VAL A 202 -19.67 3.30 23.61
N THR A 203 -18.40 3.00 23.40
CA THR A 203 -17.26 3.82 23.87
C THR A 203 -16.81 4.83 22.82
N GLY A 204 -17.20 4.65 21.56
CA GLY A 204 -16.82 5.56 20.48
C GLY A 204 -17.68 5.42 19.24
N ILE A 205 -17.51 6.37 18.34
CA ILE A 205 -18.10 6.34 17.00
C ILE A 205 -16.96 6.44 15.99
N VAL A 206 -16.87 5.45 15.09
CA VAL A 206 -15.81 5.39 14.07
C VAL A 206 -16.32 5.82 12.71
N THR A 207 -15.52 6.58 12.01
CA THR A 207 -15.69 6.90 10.59
C THR A 207 -14.61 6.20 9.80
N THR A 208 -15.01 5.25 8.98
CA THR A 208 -14.10 4.42 8.20
C THR A 208 -14.03 4.87 6.73
N GLY A 209 -15.13 5.47 6.23
CA GLY A 209 -15.31 5.81 4.82
C GLY A 209 -15.65 4.60 3.96
N ASP A 210 -16.05 3.48 4.56
CA ASP A 210 -16.35 2.21 3.89
C ASP A 210 -17.59 1.55 4.52
N SER A 211 -17.88 0.30 4.16
CA SER A 211 -19.04 -0.48 4.62
C SER A 211 -19.14 -0.61 6.15
N GLN A 212 -18.02 -0.57 6.87
CA GLN A 212 -17.98 -0.64 8.33
C GLN A 212 -18.66 0.58 9.01
N ASP A 213 -18.87 1.69 8.32
CA ASP A 213 -19.66 2.81 8.85
C ASP A 213 -21.10 2.42 9.15
N SER A 214 -21.63 1.36 8.52
CA SER A 214 -22.99 0.81 8.74
C SER A 214 -23.01 -0.36 9.72
N ALA A 215 -21.91 -0.65 10.41
CA ALA A 215 -21.75 -1.78 11.32
C ALA A 215 -21.44 -1.33 12.76
N VAL A 216 -21.50 -2.27 13.68
CA VAL A 216 -21.01 -2.12 15.05
C VAL A 216 -19.75 -2.96 15.20
N LEU A 217 -18.66 -2.35 15.69
CA LEU A 217 -17.39 -3.05 15.91
C LEU A 217 -17.24 -3.39 17.39
N CYS A 218 -16.75 -4.60 17.67
CA CYS A 218 -16.51 -5.08 19.02
C CYS A 218 -15.21 -5.90 19.10
N PRO A 219 -14.74 -6.26 20.31
CA PRO A 219 -13.67 -7.22 20.46
C PRO A 219 -13.99 -8.55 19.75
N LEU A 220 -12.98 -9.14 19.12
CA LEU A 220 -13.14 -10.40 18.38
C LEU A 220 -13.77 -11.51 19.26
N SER A 221 -13.33 -11.62 20.51
CA SER A 221 -13.85 -12.60 21.47
C SER A 221 -15.36 -12.46 21.70
N MET A 222 -15.85 -11.23 21.82
CA MET A 222 -17.28 -10.96 22.00
C MET A 222 -18.11 -11.40 20.78
N ALA A 223 -17.63 -11.13 19.57
CA ALA A 223 -18.30 -11.60 18.36
C ALA A 223 -18.25 -13.13 18.23
N GLN A 224 -17.12 -13.75 18.59
CA GLN A 224 -16.96 -15.20 18.60
C GLN A 224 -17.95 -15.89 19.57
N ASP A 225 -18.11 -15.35 20.77
CA ASP A 225 -19.05 -15.86 21.77
C ASP A 225 -20.50 -15.71 21.29
N LEU A 226 -20.87 -14.57 20.72
CA LEU A 226 -22.20 -14.29 20.25
C LEU A 226 -22.58 -15.12 19.03
N GLY A 227 -21.61 -15.28 18.10
CA GLY A 227 -21.78 -16.04 16.86
C GLY A 227 -21.58 -17.54 16.97
N ASP A 228 -21.24 -18.07 18.16
CA ASP A 228 -20.86 -19.48 18.35
C ASP A 228 -19.69 -19.96 17.48
N LYS A 229 -18.68 -19.11 17.40
CA LYS A 229 -17.49 -19.32 16.57
C LYS A 229 -16.20 -19.15 17.39
N PRO A 230 -15.99 -19.90 18.47
CA PRO A 230 -14.84 -19.71 19.36
C PRO A 230 -13.52 -19.96 18.61
N GLY A 231 -12.62 -18.98 18.67
CA GLY A 231 -11.32 -19.06 18.03
C GLY A 231 -11.34 -18.97 16.49
N GLU A 232 -12.45 -18.57 15.88
CA GLU A 232 -12.62 -18.47 14.44
C GLU A 232 -12.75 -17.02 13.98
N PHE A 233 -12.35 -16.76 12.73
CA PHE A 233 -12.58 -15.52 12.02
C PHE A 233 -12.82 -15.79 10.52
N ARG A 234 -13.29 -14.82 9.75
CA ARG A 234 -13.64 -15.02 8.34
C ARG A 234 -12.67 -14.31 7.37
N GLN A 235 -12.24 -13.11 7.69
CA GLN A 235 -11.37 -12.31 6.85
C GLN A 235 -10.16 -11.89 7.65
N LEU A 236 -9.00 -11.81 6.97
CA LEU A 236 -7.78 -11.29 7.56
C LEU A 236 -7.19 -10.22 6.67
N PHE A 237 -7.15 -9.01 7.19
CA PHE A 237 -6.46 -7.91 6.54
C PHE A 237 -4.99 -7.91 6.96
N VAL A 238 -4.09 -7.87 5.98
CA VAL A 238 -2.64 -7.85 6.23
C VAL A 238 -2.04 -6.60 5.60
N SER A 239 -1.25 -5.88 6.40
CA SER A 239 -0.42 -4.77 5.95
C SER A 239 1.01 -5.26 5.79
N ALA A 240 1.51 -5.25 4.56
CA ALA A 240 2.86 -5.70 4.24
C ALA A 240 3.62 -4.65 3.43
N LEU A 241 4.91 -4.48 3.74
CA LEU A 241 5.83 -3.69 2.92
C LEU A 241 6.14 -4.44 1.62
N THR A 242 5.62 -3.95 0.52
CA THR A 242 5.76 -4.57 -0.79
C THR A 242 6.53 -3.69 -1.77
N LYS A 243 7.20 -4.30 -2.73
CA LYS A 243 7.72 -3.62 -3.91
C LYS A 243 6.56 -3.36 -4.88
N PRO A 244 6.55 -2.22 -5.59
CA PRO A 244 5.58 -1.96 -6.65
C PRO A 244 5.52 -3.10 -7.66
N ALA A 245 4.31 -3.42 -8.14
CA ALA A 245 4.12 -4.48 -9.13
C ALA A 245 4.78 -4.10 -10.46
N ASP A 246 5.50 -5.04 -11.05
CA ASP A 246 6.06 -4.99 -12.39
C ASP A 246 5.56 -6.19 -13.21
N ALA A 247 5.91 -6.28 -14.49
CA ALA A 247 5.49 -7.37 -15.35
C ALA A 247 5.91 -8.74 -14.80
N PHE A 248 7.12 -8.83 -14.25
CA PHE A 248 7.65 -10.06 -13.65
C PHE A 248 6.89 -10.49 -12.38
N SER A 249 6.38 -9.55 -11.60
CA SER A 249 5.60 -9.85 -10.40
C SER A 249 4.23 -10.50 -10.68
N GLN A 250 3.73 -10.35 -11.92
CA GLN A 250 2.42 -10.85 -12.36
C GLN A 250 2.51 -12.15 -13.16
N GLU A 251 3.71 -12.65 -13.44
CA GLU A 251 3.90 -13.92 -14.10
C GLU A 251 3.41 -15.07 -13.20
N ASP A 252 2.91 -16.14 -13.83
CA ASP A 252 2.43 -17.33 -13.12
C ASP A 252 3.62 -18.10 -12.51
N PRO A 253 3.75 -18.18 -11.20
CA PRO A 253 4.88 -18.85 -10.55
C PRO A 253 5.04 -20.33 -10.94
N ASN A 254 3.95 -20.99 -11.37
CA ASN A 254 3.99 -22.39 -11.79
C ASN A 254 4.61 -22.57 -13.19
N LYS A 255 4.80 -21.48 -13.94
CA LYS A 255 5.41 -21.50 -15.29
C LYS A 255 6.84 -20.97 -15.29
N MET A 256 7.34 -20.51 -14.15
CA MET A 256 8.70 -19.97 -14.02
C MET A 256 9.73 -21.10 -14.01
N THR A 257 10.92 -20.79 -14.51
CA THR A 257 12.11 -21.64 -14.29
C THR A 257 12.51 -21.59 -12.79
N PRO A 258 13.23 -22.59 -12.26
CA PRO A 258 13.65 -22.57 -10.85
C PRO A 258 14.38 -21.29 -10.43
N THR A 259 15.25 -20.75 -11.29
CA THR A 259 16.00 -19.52 -11.02
C THR A 259 15.10 -18.28 -11.02
N GLU A 260 14.11 -18.23 -11.89
CA GLU A 260 13.12 -17.15 -11.93
C GLU A 260 12.20 -17.22 -10.72
N PHE A 261 11.76 -18.42 -10.36
CA PHE A 261 10.96 -18.64 -9.15
C PHE A 261 11.69 -18.19 -7.89
N ASP A 262 12.95 -18.57 -7.71
CA ASP A 262 13.77 -18.15 -6.56
C ASP A 262 13.87 -16.62 -6.51
N ARG A 263 14.14 -15.97 -7.65
CA ARG A 263 14.22 -14.51 -7.73
C ARG A 263 12.89 -13.85 -7.41
N TRP A 264 11.76 -14.40 -7.89
CA TRP A 264 10.42 -13.91 -7.61
C TRP A 264 10.07 -14.11 -6.13
N TYR A 265 10.31 -15.29 -5.57
CA TYR A 265 10.02 -15.64 -4.19
C TYR A 265 10.83 -14.80 -3.19
N CYS A 266 12.10 -14.52 -3.51
CA CYS A 266 12.99 -13.65 -2.75
C CYS A 266 12.82 -12.15 -3.05
N SER A 267 11.80 -11.76 -3.83
CA SER A 267 11.42 -10.36 -4.02
C SER A 267 10.14 -10.05 -3.24
N PRO A 268 10.05 -8.90 -2.52
CA PRO A 268 8.89 -8.59 -1.69
C PRO A 268 7.71 -8.08 -2.53
N TYR A 269 7.31 -8.83 -3.53
CA TYR A 269 6.09 -8.56 -4.27
C TYR A 269 4.87 -8.93 -3.45
N ILE A 270 3.76 -8.25 -3.69
CA ILE A 270 2.48 -8.57 -3.06
C ILE A 270 2.05 -10.02 -3.36
N THR A 271 2.32 -10.50 -4.57
CA THR A 271 2.03 -11.87 -5.01
C THR A 271 2.92 -12.91 -4.33
N SER A 272 4.22 -12.64 -4.15
CA SER A 272 5.13 -13.58 -3.48
C SER A 272 4.87 -13.67 -1.97
N ILE A 273 4.58 -12.54 -1.32
CA ILE A 273 4.16 -12.53 0.09
C ILE A 273 2.82 -13.24 0.25
N GLY A 274 1.85 -13.00 -0.64
CA GLY A 274 0.56 -13.70 -0.64
C GLY A 274 0.73 -15.21 -0.77
N ARG A 275 1.62 -15.69 -1.63
CA ARG A 275 1.94 -17.12 -1.77
C ARG A 275 2.49 -17.71 -0.47
N GLN A 276 3.44 -17.03 0.18
CA GLN A 276 4.01 -17.49 1.44
C GLN A 276 2.98 -17.49 2.58
N ILE A 277 2.03 -16.55 2.58
CA ILE A 277 0.90 -16.57 3.52
C ILE A 277 0.04 -17.81 3.27
N GLN A 278 -0.28 -18.15 2.03
CA GLN A 278 -1.04 -19.37 1.69
C GLN A 278 -0.31 -20.65 2.11
N GLU A 279 1.01 -20.68 2.04
CA GLU A 279 1.80 -21.84 2.46
C GLU A 279 1.72 -22.09 3.98
N VAL A 280 1.68 -21.04 4.80
CA VAL A 280 1.55 -21.17 6.27
C VAL A 280 0.11 -21.20 6.76
N LEU A 281 -0.83 -20.73 5.94
CA LEU A 281 -2.27 -20.77 6.18
C LEU A 281 -2.97 -21.61 5.08
N PRO A 282 -2.87 -22.94 5.11
CA PRO A 282 -3.46 -23.78 4.08
C PRO A 282 -5.00 -23.62 4.06
N GLY A 283 -5.57 -23.75 2.88
CA GLY A 283 -7.02 -23.57 2.69
C GLY A 283 -7.47 -22.10 2.64
N THR A 284 -6.53 -21.18 2.43
CA THR A 284 -6.82 -19.75 2.25
C THR A 284 -6.61 -19.31 0.80
N HIS A 285 -7.35 -18.27 0.43
CA HIS A 285 -7.12 -17.48 -0.75
C HIS A 285 -6.57 -16.09 -0.35
N VAL A 286 -5.53 -15.63 -1.01
CA VAL A 286 -4.92 -14.34 -0.72
C VAL A 286 -4.98 -13.47 -1.96
N GLU A 287 -5.61 -12.32 -1.83
CA GLU A 287 -5.71 -11.35 -2.91
C GLU A 287 -5.19 -9.97 -2.51
N ALA A 288 -4.72 -9.23 -3.51
CA ALA A 288 -4.32 -7.85 -3.32
C ALA A 288 -5.55 -6.95 -3.24
N ILE A 289 -5.59 -6.07 -2.25
CA ILE A 289 -6.65 -5.05 -2.14
C ILE A 289 -6.44 -4.01 -3.24
N ARG A 290 -7.17 -4.12 -4.34
CA ARG A 290 -6.98 -3.35 -5.59
C ARG A 290 -7.07 -1.84 -5.42
N ARG A 291 -7.87 -1.32 -4.49
CA ARG A 291 -8.00 0.14 -4.25
C ARG A 291 -6.67 0.83 -3.93
N VAL A 292 -5.78 0.15 -3.24
CA VAL A 292 -4.46 0.69 -2.88
C VAL A 292 -3.47 0.47 -4.03
N ALA A 293 -3.40 -0.74 -4.58
CA ALA A 293 -2.42 -1.11 -5.61
C ALA A 293 -2.58 -0.40 -6.97
N GLU A 294 -3.81 -0.19 -7.44
CA GLU A 294 -4.06 0.45 -8.75
C GLU A 294 -3.85 1.97 -8.74
N THR A 295 -4.10 2.62 -7.60
CA THR A 295 -3.86 4.07 -7.46
C THR A 295 -2.37 4.36 -7.39
N GLU A 296 -1.61 3.53 -6.68
CA GLU A 296 -0.15 3.63 -6.58
C GLU A 296 0.55 3.51 -7.93
N GLY A 297 0.26 2.44 -8.67
CA GLY A 297 0.91 2.16 -9.96
C GLY A 297 0.65 3.25 -11.00
N ARG A 298 -0.56 3.79 -11.08
CA ARG A 298 -0.94 4.84 -12.04
C ARG A 298 -0.31 6.19 -11.72
N VAL A 299 -0.24 6.57 -10.47
CA VAL A 299 0.38 7.84 -10.06
C VAL A 299 1.89 7.77 -10.23
N LEU A 300 2.55 6.71 -9.78
CA LEU A 300 3.98 6.50 -9.94
C LEU A 300 4.40 6.45 -11.40
N SER A 301 3.65 5.77 -12.26
CA SER A 301 3.98 5.69 -13.70
C SER A 301 3.85 7.04 -14.40
N ARG A 302 2.84 7.86 -14.05
CA ARG A 302 2.67 9.21 -14.61
C ARG A 302 3.77 10.17 -14.15
N VAL A 303 4.13 10.14 -12.87
CA VAL A 303 5.21 10.96 -12.32
C VAL A 303 6.55 10.57 -12.95
N SER A 304 6.84 9.28 -13.05
CA SER A 304 8.04 8.76 -13.72
C SER A 304 8.10 9.17 -15.19
N LEU A 305 7.00 9.08 -15.93
CA LEU A 305 6.92 9.51 -17.33
C LEU A 305 7.22 11.03 -17.46
N LEU A 306 6.65 11.87 -16.62
CA LEU A 306 6.90 13.32 -16.63
C LEU A 306 8.37 13.63 -16.35
N LEU A 307 8.99 12.96 -15.39
CA LEU A 307 10.40 13.12 -15.06
C LEU A 307 11.31 12.67 -16.21
N TRP A 308 10.99 11.59 -16.90
CA TRP A 308 11.69 11.16 -18.11
C TRP A 308 11.59 12.18 -19.23
N ILE A 309 10.42 12.75 -19.48
CA ILE A 309 10.22 13.80 -20.50
C ILE A 309 11.10 15.03 -20.19
N VAL A 310 11.09 15.48 -18.92
CA VAL A 310 11.92 16.63 -18.50
C VAL A 310 13.42 16.33 -18.66
N THR A 311 13.85 15.12 -18.30
CA THR A 311 15.26 14.71 -18.43
C THR A 311 15.71 14.67 -19.88
N ILE A 312 14.90 14.10 -20.77
CA ILE A 312 15.20 14.07 -22.23
C ILE A 312 15.22 15.48 -22.79
N ALA A 313 14.27 16.34 -22.44
CA ALA A 313 14.25 17.72 -22.90
C ALA A 313 15.51 18.51 -22.44
N ALA A 314 15.94 18.30 -21.20
CA ALA A 314 17.16 18.92 -20.66
C ALA A 314 18.43 18.44 -21.41
N LEU A 315 18.52 17.15 -21.73
CA LEU A 315 19.62 16.58 -22.51
C LEU A 315 19.66 17.12 -23.95
N ILE A 316 18.50 17.24 -24.60
CA ILE A 316 18.39 17.84 -25.94
C ILE A 316 18.82 19.30 -25.90
N ALA A 317 18.37 20.11 -24.93
CA ALA A 317 18.75 21.47 -24.76
C ALA A 317 20.29 21.65 -24.57
N ALA A 318 20.88 20.78 -23.73
CA ALA A 318 22.32 20.75 -23.52
C ALA A 318 23.09 20.40 -24.81
N ALA A 319 22.63 19.40 -25.56
CA ALA A 319 23.25 19.00 -26.84
C ALA A 319 23.17 20.13 -27.88
N LEU A 320 22.01 20.81 -27.98
CA LEU A 320 21.85 21.97 -28.87
C LEU A 320 22.74 23.13 -28.49
N ALA A 321 22.91 23.45 -27.21
CA ALA A 321 23.80 24.49 -26.72
C ALA A 321 25.27 24.20 -27.09
N VAL A 322 25.71 22.95 -26.90
CA VAL A 322 27.07 22.51 -27.30
C VAL A 322 27.23 22.53 -28.82
N GLY A 323 26.23 22.07 -29.56
CA GLY A 323 26.22 22.10 -31.01
C GLY A 323 26.33 23.53 -31.59
N ALA A 324 25.52 24.46 -31.04
CA ALA A 324 25.53 25.86 -31.46
C ALA A 324 26.90 26.54 -31.20
N THR A 325 27.49 26.30 -30.01
CA THR A 325 28.83 26.86 -29.71
C THR A 325 29.92 26.24 -30.56
N SER A 326 29.85 24.97 -30.89
CA SER A 326 30.79 24.28 -31.78
C SER A 326 30.66 24.78 -33.22
N ALA A 327 29.43 24.95 -33.73
CA ALA A 327 29.18 25.49 -35.09
C ALA A 327 29.70 26.93 -35.24
N THR A 328 29.45 27.77 -34.24
CA THR A 328 29.98 29.17 -34.25
C THR A 328 31.50 29.18 -34.29
N THR A 329 32.16 28.32 -33.52
CA THR A 329 33.62 28.18 -33.51
C THR A 329 34.15 27.70 -34.86
N ALA A 330 33.48 26.78 -35.54
CA ALA A 330 33.85 26.29 -36.86
C ALA A 330 33.69 27.37 -37.94
N MET A 331 32.59 28.16 -37.89
CA MET A 331 32.36 29.26 -38.83
C MET A 331 33.42 30.36 -38.72
N GLU A 332 33.87 30.72 -37.54
CA GLU A 332 34.92 31.74 -37.34
C GLU A 332 36.30 31.29 -37.84
N ARG A 333 36.58 29.98 -37.77
CA ARG A 333 37.82 29.44 -38.32
C ARG A 333 37.79 29.17 -39.83
N ARG A 334 36.66 29.41 -40.48
CA ARG A 334 36.52 29.17 -41.93
C ARG A 334 37.51 29.94 -42.76
N ALA A 335 37.82 31.17 -42.38
CA ALA A 335 38.81 32.00 -43.03
C ALA A 335 40.25 31.44 -42.84
N GLU A 336 40.58 30.97 -41.64
CA GLU A 336 41.89 30.36 -41.35
C GLU A 336 42.09 29.06 -42.11
N VAL A 337 41.03 28.19 -42.15
CA VAL A 337 41.03 26.95 -42.92
C VAL A 337 41.10 27.21 -44.43
N GLY A 338 40.42 28.26 -44.91
CA GLY A 338 40.51 28.71 -46.31
C GLY A 338 41.92 29.13 -46.69
N LEU A 339 42.58 29.86 -45.83
CA LEU A 339 43.96 30.29 -46.03
C LEU A 339 44.93 29.09 -46.03
N MET A 340 44.77 28.15 -45.12
CA MET A 340 45.60 26.91 -45.09
C MET A 340 45.38 26.04 -46.32
N LYS A 341 44.15 25.92 -46.85
CA LYS A 341 43.87 25.25 -48.11
C LYS A 341 44.47 25.97 -49.31
N ALA A 342 44.46 27.31 -49.34
CA ALA A 342 45.07 28.09 -50.38
C ALA A 342 46.62 27.97 -50.43
N LEU A 343 47.22 27.67 -49.25
CA LEU A 343 48.65 27.40 -49.10
C LEU A 343 49.03 25.92 -49.35
N GLY A 344 48.10 25.07 -49.80
CA GLY A 344 48.39 23.70 -50.24
C GLY A 344 48.18 22.64 -49.13
N ALA A 345 47.50 22.92 -48.04
CA ALA A 345 47.15 21.90 -47.06
C ALA A 345 46.08 20.94 -47.60
N THR A 346 46.41 19.64 -47.63
CA THR A 346 45.48 18.59 -47.98
C THR A 346 44.49 18.30 -46.85
N ASN A 347 43.34 17.73 -47.19
CA ASN A 347 42.25 17.41 -46.24
C ASN A 347 42.70 16.54 -45.08
#